data_cdd1a57b40ed3e1420621807b0dec0aa
#
_entry.id   cdd1a57b40ed3e1420621807b0dec0aa
#
_cell.length_a   1.000
_cell.length_b   1.000
_cell.length_c   1.000
_cell.angle_alpha   90.00
_cell.angle_beta   90.00
_cell.angle_gamma   90.00
#
_symmetry.space_group_name_H-M   'P 1'
#
loop_
_entity.id
_entity.type
_entity.pdbx_description
1 polymer ?
#
loop_
_entity_poly.entity_id
_entity_poly.type
_entity_poly.pdbx_seq_one_letter_code
_entity_poly.pdbx_strand_id
1 'polypeptide(L)'
;MFSRVELINRDFSDTGRGLSSFGGEILRFNEAAEHLKEGGLSLIIMDEFARGTNGREGAQIAKGAVRYLSGQPAVTLFATHYDGAAEAAVRHYQVKGLQRLSEDVTPVRGADGLRRIENAMDYGLISVEPGTECPRDAIAICRLLGLPDGVLKEKAEEASAAETGGPGTENFEK
;
A
#
# COMPACT_ATOMS: atom_id res chain seq x y z
N MET A 1 15.52 22.93 10.67
CA MET A 1 14.11 23.02 11.08
C MET A 1 13.27 22.95 9.81
N PHE A 2 12.17 22.21 9.77
CA PHE A 2 11.28 22.20 8.63
C PHE A 2 10.59 23.56 8.49
N SER A 3 10.53 24.08 7.29
CA SER A 3 9.79 25.31 6.95
C SER A 3 8.27 25.03 6.89
N ARG A 4 7.90 23.78 6.55
CA ARG A 4 6.52 23.35 6.40
C ARG A 4 6.35 21.87 6.76
N VAL A 5 5.15 21.54 7.26
CA VAL A 5 4.71 20.15 7.54
C VAL A 5 3.36 19.97 6.86
N GLU A 6 3.27 18.98 5.96
CA GLU A 6 2.05 18.62 5.24
C GLU A 6 1.62 17.19 5.61
N LEU A 7 0.34 17.01 5.91
CA LEU A 7 -0.27 15.71 6.14
C LEU A 7 -1.34 15.45 5.07
N ILE A 8 -1.11 14.43 4.26
CA ILE A 8 -2.04 14.00 3.20
C ILE A 8 -2.58 12.64 3.60
N ASN A 9 -3.78 12.61 4.13
CA ASN A 9 -4.51 11.41 4.47
C ASN A 9 -6.00 11.58 4.14
N ARG A 10 -6.74 10.48 4.23
CA ARG A 10 -8.17 10.44 3.89
C ARG A 10 -9.06 11.20 4.86
N ASP A 11 -8.70 11.27 6.14
CA ASP A 11 -9.58 11.78 7.21
C ASP A 11 -9.80 13.29 7.16
N PHE A 12 -8.95 14.01 6.44
CA PHE A 12 -9.06 15.46 6.23
C PHE A 12 -9.75 15.84 4.90
N SER A 13 -10.46 14.91 4.25
CA SER A 13 -11.30 15.27 3.11
C SER A 13 -12.40 16.21 3.61
N ASP A 14 -12.34 17.46 3.15
CA ASP A 14 -13.29 18.51 3.48
C ASP A 14 -14.67 18.14 2.87
N THR A 15 -15.49 17.45 3.66
CA THR A 15 -16.83 16.98 3.26
C THR A 15 -17.76 18.13 2.84
N GLY A 16 -17.35 19.38 3.10
CA GLY A 16 -18.11 20.57 2.73
C GLY A 16 -18.05 20.94 1.24
N ARG A 17 -17.10 20.42 0.46
CA ARG A 17 -16.92 20.78 -0.97
C ARG A 17 -17.46 19.74 -1.95
N GLY A 18 -18.04 18.63 -1.50
CA GLY A 18 -18.62 17.61 -2.38
C GLY A 18 -17.64 16.88 -3.30
N LEU A 19 -16.34 17.04 -3.08
CA LEU A 19 -15.29 16.31 -3.78
C LEU A 19 -15.20 14.88 -3.23
N SER A 20 -14.98 13.91 -4.11
CA SER A 20 -14.61 12.56 -3.68
C SER A 20 -13.33 12.61 -2.82
N SER A 21 -13.18 11.69 -1.87
CA SER A 21 -11.97 11.60 -1.03
C SER A 21 -10.68 11.60 -1.86
N PHE A 22 -10.69 10.90 -2.99
CA PHE A 22 -9.58 10.86 -3.94
C PHE A 22 -9.25 12.24 -4.53
N GLY A 23 -10.26 12.99 -4.99
CA GLY A 23 -10.03 14.34 -5.51
C GLY A 23 -9.43 15.29 -4.46
N GLY A 24 -9.85 15.16 -3.20
CA GLY A 24 -9.29 15.90 -2.08
C GLY A 24 -7.83 15.58 -1.82
N GLU A 25 -7.44 14.28 -1.87
CA GLU A 25 -6.04 13.86 -1.75
C GLU A 25 -5.15 14.46 -2.86
N ILE A 26 -5.63 14.44 -4.11
CA ILE A 26 -4.89 15.01 -5.25
C ILE A 26 -4.72 16.52 -5.13
N LEU A 27 -5.75 17.25 -4.69
CA LEU A 27 -5.64 18.70 -4.47
C LEU A 27 -4.58 19.02 -3.41
N ARG A 28 -4.55 18.31 -2.29
CA ARG A 28 -3.54 18.50 -1.24
C ARG A 28 -2.13 18.15 -1.72
N PHE A 29 -1.99 17.07 -2.50
CA PHE A 29 -0.71 16.75 -3.12
C PHE A 29 -0.22 17.88 -4.02
N ASN A 30 -1.10 18.47 -4.84
CA ASN A 30 -0.78 19.60 -5.70
C ASN A 30 -0.36 20.84 -4.88
N GLU A 31 -1.08 21.15 -3.81
CA GLU A 31 -0.73 22.23 -2.89
C GLU A 31 0.64 22.01 -2.27
N ALA A 32 0.94 20.81 -1.78
CA ALA A 32 2.25 20.45 -1.26
C ALA A 32 3.34 20.58 -2.33
N ALA A 33 3.07 20.15 -3.56
CA ALA A 33 4.01 20.26 -4.69
C ALA A 33 4.30 21.72 -5.09
N GLU A 34 3.30 22.61 -5.03
CA GLU A 34 3.52 24.05 -5.26
C GLU A 34 4.39 24.66 -4.15
N HIS A 35 4.12 24.32 -2.89
CA HIS A 35 4.91 24.79 -1.76
C HIS A 35 6.39 24.36 -1.83
N LEU A 36 6.70 23.20 -2.40
CA LEU A 36 8.08 22.77 -2.59
C LEU A 36 8.86 23.71 -3.52
N LYS A 37 8.18 24.39 -4.44
CA LYS A 37 8.79 25.38 -5.35
C LYS A 37 9.16 26.71 -4.64
N GLU A 38 8.50 27.01 -3.52
CA GLU A 38 8.79 28.21 -2.72
C GLU A 38 10.11 28.12 -1.98
N GLY A 39 10.69 26.93 -1.89
CA GLY A 39 11.97 26.64 -1.25
C GLY A 39 11.85 26.31 0.24
N GLY A 40 12.97 25.90 0.82
CA GLY A 40 13.04 25.40 2.19
C GLY A 40 12.83 23.89 2.30
N LEU A 41 13.11 23.32 3.47
CA LEU A 41 12.97 21.90 3.75
C LEU A 41 11.58 21.61 4.27
N SER A 42 10.83 20.77 3.58
CA SER A 42 9.48 20.34 3.98
C SER A 42 9.48 18.94 4.59
N LEU A 43 8.52 18.67 5.49
CA LEU A 43 8.14 17.33 5.93
C LEU A 43 6.77 17.00 5.32
N ILE A 44 6.70 15.93 4.52
CA ILE A 44 5.45 15.48 3.90
C ILE A 44 5.14 14.09 4.43
N ILE A 45 3.98 13.93 5.02
CA ILE A 45 3.49 12.65 5.55
C ILE A 45 2.27 12.25 4.71
N MET A 46 2.34 11.07 4.10
CA MET A 46 1.27 10.52 3.26
C MET A 46 0.85 9.16 3.79
N ASP A 47 -0.44 8.99 4.01
CA ASP A 47 -1.01 7.75 4.51
C ASP A 47 -2.08 7.23 3.53
N GLU A 48 -1.84 6.02 2.99
CA GLU A 48 -2.75 5.34 2.04
C GLU A 48 -3.14 6.21 0.82
N PHE A 49 -2.22 7.04 0.31
CA PHE A 49 -2.45 7.92 -0.83
C PHE A 49 -2.91 7.16 -2.06
N ALA A 50 -3.89 7.71 -2.78
CA ALA A 50 -4.52 7.16 -3.96
C ALA A 50 -5.38 5.89 -3.71
N ARG A 51 -5.79 5.62 -2.46
CA ARG A 51 -6.67 4.49 -2.13
C ARG A 51 -8.08 4.65 -2.70
N GLY A 52 -8.51 5.86 -3.03
CA GLY A 52 -9.85 6.18 -3.52
C GLY A 52 -10.11 5.81 -4.99
N THR A 53 -9.16 5.18 -5.68
CA THR A 53 -9.30 4.71 -7.08
C THR A 53 -9.13 3.19 -7.18
N ASN A 54 -9.11 2.62 -8.39
CA ASN A 54 -8.85 1.19 -8.57
C ASN A 54 -7.40 0.84 -8.20
N GLY A 55 -7.18 -0.38 -7.71
CA GLY A 55 -5.89 -0.79 -7.16
C GLY A 55 -4.71 -0.65 -8.12
N ARG A 56 -4.92 -0.87 -9.42
CA ARG A 56 -3.86 -0.76 -10.44
C ARG A 56 -3.45 0.70 -10.69
N GLU A 57 -4.42 1.59 -10.85
CA GLU A 57 -4.17 3.02 -11.03
C GLU A 57 -3.60 3.64 -9.75
N GLY A 58 -4.16 3.27 -8.59
CA GLY A 58 -3.67 3.71 -7.29
C GLY A 58 -2.20 3.38 -7.08
N ALA A 59 -1.79 2.15 -7.41
CA ALA A 59 -0.39 1.73 -7.33
C ALA A 59 0.53 2.56 -8.25
N GLN A 60 0.09 2.85 -9.48
CA GLN A 60 0.84 3.67 -10.43
C GLN A 60 0.99 5.12 -9.94
N ILE A 61 -0.09 5.70 -9.40
CA ILE A 61 -0.11 7.06 -8.86
C ILE A 61 0.81 7.13 -7.61
N ALA A 62 0.69 6.18 -6.68
CA ALA A 62 1.53 6.10 -5.50
C ALA A 62 3.01 6.00 -5.84
N LYS A 63 3.38 5.10 -6.77
CA LYS A 63 4.76 4.96 -7.29
C LYS A 63 5.26 6.25 -7.94
N GLY A 64 4.41 6.93 -8.72
CA GLY A 64 4.72 8.23 -9.33
C GLY A 64 4.97 9.31 -8.29
N ALA A 65 4.14 9.38 -7.25
CA ALA A 65 4.26 10.33 -6.15
C ALA A 65 5.57 10.14 -5.37
N VAL A 66 5.92 8.89 -4.99
CA VAL A 66 7.20 8.58 -4.33
C VAL A 66 8.38 9.03 -5.19
N ARG A 67 8.36 8.71 -6.49
CA ARG A 67 9.44 9.10 -7.41
C ARG A 67 9.57 10.62 -7.54
N TYR A 68 8.45 11.32 -7.65
CA TYR A 68 8.43 12.79 -7.72
C TYR A 68 9.02 13.41 -6.46
N LEU A 69 8.56 12.96 -5.28
CA LEU A 69 8.99 13.52 -4.00
C LEU A 69 10.44 13.17 -3.65
N SER A 70 10.97 12.04 -4.11
CA SER A 70 12.37 11.65 -3.91
C SER A 70 13.37 12.64 -4.54
N GLY A 71 12.95 13.42 -5.53
CA GLY A 71 13.76 14.48 -6.16
C GLY A 71 13.58 15.88 -5.57
N GLN A 72 12.77 16.04 -4.52
CA GLN A 72 12.41 17.32 -3.94
C GLN A 72 13.17 17.62 -2.62
N PRO A 73 13.31 18.89 -2.22
CA PRO A 73 13.88 19.28 -0.93
C PRO A 73 12.91 18.98 0.23
N ALA A 74 12.58 17.72 0.42
CA ALA A 74 11.63 17.25 1.42
C ALA A 74 12.11 15.97 2.11
N VAL A 75 11.72 15.80 3.36
CA VAL A 75 11.65 14.49 4.01
C VAL A 75 10.23 13.98 3.85
N THR A 76 10.08 12.83 3.18
CA THR A 76 8.77 12.23 2.93
C THR A 76 8.64 10.92 3.71
N LEU A 77 7.56 10.79 4.47
CA LEU A 77 7.11 9.54 5.07
C LEU A 77 5.86 9.07 4.31
N PHE A 78 5.96 7.93 3.65
CA PHE A 78 4.91 7.40 2.79
C PHE A 78 4.48 6.01 3.30
N ALA A 79 3.30 5.92 3.91
CA ALA A 79 2.70 4.65 4.28
C ALA A 79 1.74 4.17 3.17
N THR A 80 1.90 2.93 2.72
CA THR A 80 1.09 2.36 1.65
C THR A 80 1.11 0.84 1.68
N HIS A 81 0.06 0.24 1.15
CA HIS A 81 -0.04 -1.19 0.90
C HIS A 81 0.21 -1.56 -0.58
N TYR A 82 0.53 -0.58 -1.43
CA TYR A 82 0.78 -0.84 -2.85
C TYR A 82 2.16 -1.41 -3.09
N ASP A 83 2.22 -2.61 -3.65
CA ASP A 83 3.47 -3.22 -4.11
C ASP A 83 4.17 -2.32 -5.13
N GLY A 84 5.49 -2.28 -5.06
CA GLY A 84 6.32 -1.51 -5.97
C GLY A 84 6.35 0.01 -5.72
N ALA A 85 5.50 0.57 -4.84
CA ALA A 85 5.53 2.00 -4.54
C ALA A 85 6.88 2.44 -3.96
N ALA A 86 7.51 1.57 -3.16
CA ALA A 86 8.80 1.84 -2.52
C ALA A 86 10.03 1.71 -3.43
N GLU A 87 9.90 1.28 -4.70
CA GLU A 87 11.05 1.09 -5.61
C GLU A 87 11.88 2.37 -5.82
N ALA A 88 11.25 3.54 -5.75
CA ALA A 88 11.89 4.83 -5.90
C ALA A 88 12.23 5.50 -4.55
N ALA A 89 11.96 4.84 -3.43
CA ALA A 89 12.22 5.37 -2.10
C ALA A 89 13.71 5.24 -1.73
N VAL A 90 14.22 6.19 -0.96
CA VAL A 90 15.60 6.14 -0.41
C VAL A 90 15.72 5.06 0.66
N ARG A 91 14.64 4.80 1.39
CA ARG A 91 14.56 3.76 2.43
C ARG A 91 13.19 3.10 2.39
N HIS A 92 13.17 1.80 2.58
CA HIS A 92 11.97 1.01 2.67
C HIS A 92 11.90 0.30 4.03
N TYR A 93 10.79 0.46 4.70
CA TYR A 93 10.49 -0.22 5.95
C TYR A 93 9.21 -1.02 5.81
N GLN A 94 9.20 -2.20 6.39
CA GLN A 94 8.01 -3.05 6.43
C GLN A 94 7.68 -3.41 7.88
N VAL A 95 6.38 -3.57 8.17
CA VAL A 95 5.93 -4.20 9.40
C VAL A 95 6.30 -5.67 9.34
N LYS A 96 6.80 -6.22 10.44
CA LYS A 96 7.19 -7.65 10.49
C LYS A 96 6.02 -8.61 10.26
N GLY A 97 4.79 -8.19 10.59
CA GLY A 97 3.57 -8.97 10.35
C GLY A 97 3.43 -10.19 11.25
N LEU A 98 2.84 -11.25 10.72
CA LEU A 98 2.58 -12.49 11.47
C LEU A 98 3.87 -13.33 11.60
N GLN A 99 4.58 -13.17 12.71
CA GLN A 99 5.88 -13.85 12.92
C GLN A 99 5.79 -15.26 13.52
N ARG A 100 4.64 -15.66 14.10
CA ARG A 100 4.55 -16.81 14.99
C ARG A 100 3.42 -17.78 14.70
N LEU A 101 2.80 -17.70 13.52
CA LEU A 101 1.84 -18.73 13.13
C LEU A 101 2.59 -19.87 12.45
N SER A 102 2.61 -21.06 13.08
CA SER A 102 3.00 -22.29 12.41
C SER A 102 2.05 -22.59 11.25
N GLU A 103 2.51 -23.22 10.18
CA GLU A 103 1.72 -23.54 8.99
C GLU A 103 0.48 -24.41 9.31
N ASP A 104 0.50 -25.15 10.42
CA ASP A 104 -0.62 -25.98 10.93
C ASP A 104 -1.51 -25.18 11.91
N VAL A 105 -2.21 -24.18 11.42
CA VAL A 105 -3.10 -23.40 12.28
C VAL A 105 -4.53 -23.93 12.21
N THR A 106 -4.98 -24.57 13.29
CA THR A 106 -6.40 -24.85 13.46
C THR A 106 -7.22 -23.55 13.52
N PRO A 107 -8.24 -23.38 12.67
CA PRO A 107 -9.07 -22.19 12.68
C PRO A 107 -9.73 -21.94 14.05
N VAL A 108 -9.64 -20.71 14.53
CA VAL A 108 -10.24 -20.28 15.79
C VAL A 108 -11.19 -19.12 15.49
N ARG A 109 -12.49 -19.34 15.74
CA ARG A 109 -13.52 -18.36 15.42
C ARG A 109 -13.79 -17.38 16.56
N GLY A 110 -14.32 -16.21 16.22
CA GLY A 110 -14.77 -15.21 17.20
C GLY A 110 -13.63 -14.50 17.93
N ALA A 111 -13.90 -14.08 19.16
CA ALA A 111 -12.98 -13.26 19.96
C ALA A 111 -11.62 -13.92 20.23
N ASP A 112 -11.61 -15.25 20.38
CA ASP A 112 -10.36 -15.99 20.64
C ASP A 112 -9.46 -16.02 19.39
N GLY A 113 -10.06 -16.09 18.18
CA GLY A 113 -9.33 -15.95 16.93
C GLY A 113 -8.67 -14.58 16.80
N LEU A 114 -9.39 -13.51 17.11
CA LEU A 114 -8.85 -12.15 17.09
C LEU A 114 -7.69 -11.98 18.08
N ARG A 115 -7.85 -12.43 19.33
CA ARG A 115 -6.77 -12.41 20.33
C ARG A 115 -5.54 -13.19 19.88
N ARG A 116 -5.73 -14.30 19.20
CA ARG A 116 -4.61 -15.10 18.67
C ARG A 116 -3.84 -14.34 17.59
N ILE A 117 -4.55 -13.62 16.70
CA ILE A 117 -3.91 -12.76 15.69
C ILE A 117 -3.16 -11.62 16.38
N GLU A 118 -3.79 -10.90 17.33
CA GLU A 118 -3.16 -9.81 18.07
C GLU A 118 -1.85 -10.25 18.74
N ASN A 119 -1.84 -11.44 19.35
CA ASN A 119 -0.66 -12.00 19.99
C ASN A 119 0.42 -12.49 19.02
N ALA A 120 0.06 -12.78 17.77
CA ALA A 120 0.98 -13.26 16.74
C ALA A 120 1.55 -12.11 15.88
N MET A 121 0.89 -10.95 15.87
CA MET A 121 1.34 -9.77 15.11
C MET A 121 2.52 -9.10 15.80
N ASP A 122 3.59 -8.88 15.03
CA ASP A 122 4.70 -8.01 15.41
C ASP A 122 4.63 -6.73 14.58
N TYR A 123 4.25 -5.63 15.23
CA TYR A 123 4.16 -4.30 14.61
C TYR A 123 5.52 -3.59 14.50
N GLY A 124 6.59 -4.25 14.90
CA GLY A 124 7.94 -3.71 14.73
C GLY A 124 8.28 -3.49 13.25
N LEU A 125 9.03 -2.44 12.97
CA LEU A 125 9.51 -2.14 11.62
C LEU A 125 10.87 -2.78 11.37
N ILE A 126 11.05 -3.31 10.16
CA ILE A 126 12.34 -3.76 9.62
C ILE A 126 12.69 -2.95 8.39
N SER A 127 13.98 -2.66 8.23
CA SER A 127 14.48 -2.08 6.99
C SER A 127 14.68 -3.21 5.98
N VAL A 128 14.19 -3.00 4.76
CA VAL A 128 14.31 -3.93 3.64
C VAL A 128 14.82 -3.18 2.42
N GLU A 129 15.27 -3.92 1.40
CA GLU A 129 15.66 -3.30 0.14
C GLU A 129 14.46 -2.62 -0.55
N PRO A 130 14.67 -1.46 -1.19
CA PRO A 130 13.60 -0.81 -1.97
C PRO A 130 13.00 -1.77 -3.01
N GLY A 131 11.67 -1.84 -3.07
CA GLY A 131 10.96 -2.76 -3.97
C GLY A 131 10.74 -4.17 -3.43
N THR A 132 11.19 -4.49 -2.21
CA THR A 132 10.81 -5.75 -1.55
C THR A 132 9.29 -5.83 -1.44
N GLU A 133 8.70 -6.97 -1.83
CA GLU A 133 7.26 -7.20 -1.72
C GLU A 133 6.77 -7.13 -0.27
N CYS A 134 5.57 -6.59 -0.07
CA CYS A 134 4.96 -6.52 1.25
C CYS A 134 4.57 -7.94 1.75
N PRO A 135 4.64 -8.19 3.07
CA PRO A 135 4.12 -9.43 3.65
C PRO A 135 2.63 -9.63 3.29
N ARG A 136 2.27 -10.86 2.90
CA ARG A 136 0.91 -11.22 2.47
C ARG A 136 0.17 -12.00 3.54
N ASP A 137 0.01 -11.41 4.71
CA ASP A 137 -0.58 -12.06 5.88
C ASP A 137 -2.11 -12.23 5.81
N ALA A 138 -2.80 -11.49 4.93
CA ALA A 138 -4.26 -11.46 4.86
C ALA A 138 -4.88 -12.84 4.66
N ILE A 139 -4.31 -13.68 3.80
CA ILE A 139 -4.81 -15.05 3.55
C ILE A 139 -4.63 -15.93 4.79
N ALA A 140 -3.50 -15.81 5.48
CA ALA A 140 -3.24 -16.53 6.73
C ALA A 140 -4.21 -16.13 7.83
N ILE A 141 -4.49 -14.83 7.95
CA ILE A 141 -5.49 -14.28 8.87
C ILE A 141 -6.89 -14.82 8.54
N CYS A 142 -7.29 -14.83 7.27
CA CYS A 142 -8.58 -15.36 6.84
C CYS A 142 -8.73 -16.85 7.18
N ARG A 143 -7.69 -17.66 6.96
CA ARG A 143 -7.69 -19.08 7.34
C ARG A 143 -7.80 -19.26 8.84
N LEU A 144 -7.04 -18.51 9.62
CA LEU A 144 -7.08 -18.55 11.08
C LEU A 144 -8.48 -18.23 11.64
N LEU A 145 -9.17 -17.26 11.04
CA LEU A 145 -10.53 -16.87 11.41
C LEU A 145 -11.60 -17.81 10.86
N GLY A 146 -11.23 -18.82 10.07
CA GLY A 146 -12.12 -19.83 9.55
C GLY A 146 -12.96 -19.36 8.37
N LEU A 147 -12.41 -18.49 7.51
CA LEU A 147 -13.02 -18.18 6.22
C LEU A 147 -13.11 -19.47 5.39
N PRO A 148 -14.28 -19.78 4.77
CA PRO A 148 -14.44 -21.00 3.98
C PRO A 148 -13.39 -21.12 2.86
N ASP A 149 -12.81 -22.31 2.69
CA ASP A 149 -11.77 -22.56 1.68
C ASP A 149 -12.24 -22.24 0.25
N GLY A 150 -13.53 -22.38 -0.05
CA GLY A 150 -14.09 -22.00 -1.35
C GLY A 150 -13.86 -20.53 -1.70
N VAL A 151 -13.91 -19.64 -0.70
CA VAL A 151 -13.65 -18.20 -0.91
C VAL A 151 -12.15 -17.92 -1.18
N LEU A 152 -11.26 -18.74 -0.61
CA LEU A 152 -9.82 -18.57 -0.76
C LEU A 152 -9.29 -19.19 -2.06
N LYS A 153 -9.97 -20.23 -2.59
CA LYS A 153 -9.54 -20.93 -3.82
C LYS A 153 -9.79 -20.14 -5.10
N GLU A 154 -10.85 -19.34 -5.18
CA GLU A 154 -11.12 -18.51 -6.37
C GLU A 154 -9.97 -17.55 -6.70
N LYS A 155 -9.27 -17.01 -5.70
CA LYS A 155 -8.11 -16.14 -5.96
C LYS A 155 -6.84 -16.87 -6.41
N ALA A 156 -6.70 -18.15 -6.07
CA ALA A 156 -5.53 -18.93 -6.50
C ALA A 156 -5.59 -19.31 -8.00
N GLU A 157 -6.80 -19.54 -8.53
CA GLU A 157 -7.00 -19.88 -9.94
C GLU A 157 -6.86 -18.66 -10.86
N GLU A 158 -7.32 -17.47 -10.46
CA GLU A 158 -7.15 -16.22 -11.21
C GLU A 158 -5.67 -15.78 -11.26
N ALA A 159 -4.91 -15.93 -10.18
CA ALA A 159 -3.49 -15.63 -10.16
C ALA A 159 -2.68 -16.57 -11.08
N SER A 160 -3.03 -17.87 -11.13
CA SER A 160 -2.39 -18.84 -12.02
C SER A 160 -2.75 -18.63 -13.49
N ALA A 161 -3.98 -18.17 -13.80
CA ALA A 161 -4.41 -17.89 -15.16
C ALA A 161 -3.75 -16.62 -15.73
N ALA A 162 -3.42 -15.64 -14.90
CA ALA A 162 -2.75 -14.41 -15.31
C ALA A 162 -1.26 -14.63 -15.68
N GLU A 163 -0.61 -15.64 -15.07
CA GLU A 163 0.80 -15.97 -15.38
C GLU A 163 0.97 -16.83 -16.64
N THR A 164 -0.08 -17.52 -17.11
CA THR A 164 -0.01 -18.42 -18.29
C THR A 164 -0.42 -17.77 -19.60
N GLY A 165 -0.92 -16.53 -19.61
CA GLY A 165 -1.30 -15.75 -20.79
C GLY A 165 -0.11 -15.04 -21.45
N GLY A 166 0.88 -15.76 -21.97
CA GLY A 166 1.92 -15.21 -22.83
C GLY A 166 1.34 -14.74 -24.19
N PRO A 167 1.94 -13.75 -24.85
CA PRO A 167 1.40 -13.17 -26.07
C PRO A 167 1.42 -14.18 -27.22
N GLY A 168 0.23 -14.56 -27.67
CA GLY A 168 0.06 -15.28 -28.91
C GLY A 168 0.60 -14.43 -30.06
N THR A 169 1.65 -14.92 -30.72
CA THR A 169 2.16 -14.41 -31.98
C THR A 169 1.10 -14.60 -33.07
N GLU A 170 0.34 -13.56 -33.36
CA GLU A 170 -0.41 -13.53 -34.62
C GLU A 170 0.54 -13.25 -35.80
N ASN A 171 0.85 -14.31 -36.52
CA ASN A 171 1.42 -14.21 -37.86
C ASN A 171 0.38 -13.60 -38.79
N PHE A 172 0.60 -12.38 -39.23
CA PHE A 172 -0.03 -11.86 -40.46
C PHE A 172 0.80 -12.29 -41.65
N GLU A 173 0.38 -13.34 -42.34
CA GLU A 173 0.74 -13.60 -43.76
C GLU A 173 -0.34 -13.04 -44.69
N LYS A 174 0.12 -12.18 -45.57
CA LYS A 174 -0.48 -11.65 -46.85
C LYS A 174 -1.64 -10.66 -46.71
#